data_de8d188121ae704655084a18d85d5fc6
#
_entry.id   de8d188121ae704655084a18d85d5fc6
#
_cell.length_a   1.000
_cell.length_b   1.000
_cell.length_c   1.000
_cell.angle_alpha   90.00
_cell.angle_beta   90.00
_cell.angle_gamma   90.00
#
_symmetry.space_group_name_H-M   'P 1'
#
loop_
_entity.id
_entity.type
_entity.pdbx_description
1 polymer ?
#
loop_
_entity_poly.entity_id
_entity_poly.type
_entity_poly.pdbx_seq_one_letter_code
_entity_poly.pdbx_strand_id
1 'polypeptide(L)'
;MAGTADFSAGGFRFIPAVFQYSGGVAAAPGYAIARVRFREPLPLREGFGRVERHIKEAGRPLTSFCACELRSPAPFTEQGFRAFNEVYVVTLQKWGLFDGKVNPVARSNVCPEGDPPAEPSFHAFSFTVASADAAPSFVISGSAEAREGGASYRERTIRHGETSPDALREKGSYVLGEMERRLGAFDLSWADTTATQVYTVHDLHPFLADEIVRRGAARSGLTWHYARPPVRELEYEMDCRGVTSEHVV
;
A
#
# COMPACT_ATOMS: atom_id res chain seq x y z
N MET A 1 -16.81 11.81 -4.55
CA MET A 1 -16.13 10.80 -3.71
C MET A 1 -15.90 9.58 -4.58
N ALA A 2 -14.70 9.02 -4.61
CA ALA A 2 -14.47 7.75 -5.29
C ALA A 2 -15.31 6.69 -4.54
N GLY A 3 -16.25 6.04 -5.23
CA GLY A 3 -17.05 4.97 -4.64
C GLY A 3 -16.20 3.73 -4.39
N THR A 4 -16.62 2.88 -3.45
CA THR A 4 -16.04 1.55 -3.27
C THR A 4 -16.76 0.53 -4.15
N ALA A 5 -16.07 -0.55 -4.48
CA ALA A 5 -16.62 -1.70 -5.20
C ALA A 5 -16.44 -2.98 -4.37
N ASP A 6 -17.40 -3.90 -4.47
CA ASP A 6 -17.33 -5.18 -3.77
C ASP A 6 -16.53 -6.20 -4.58
N PHE A 7 -15.71 -6.99 -3.88
CA PHE A 7 -15.04 -8.17 -4.41
C PHE A 7 -15.42 -9.39 -3.56
N SER A 8 -16.64 -9.86 -3.76
CA SER A 8 -17.27 -10.91 -2.93
C SER A 8 -16.48 -12.23 -2.95
N ALA A 9 -15.84 -12.60 -4.07
CA ALA A 9 -14.99 -13.79 -4.18
C ALA A 9 -13.79 -13.75 -3.23
N GLY A 10 -13.33 -12.55 -2.85
CA GLY A 10 -12.23 -12.34 -1.90
C GLY A 10 -12.69 -12.05 -0.48
N GLY A 11 -13.96 -11.73 -0.27
CA GLY A 11 -14.48 -11.30 1.05
C GLY A 11 -14.03 -9.90 1.45
N PHE A 12 -13.89 -8.98 0.49
CA PHE A 12 -13.52 -7.58 0.75
C PHE A 12 -14.14 -6.62 -0.26
N ARG A 13 -14.14 -5.34 0.06
CA ARG A 13 -14.44 -4.22 -0.83
C ARG A 13 -13.18 -3.41 -1.07
N PHE A 14 -13.12 -2.66 -2.15
CA PHE A 14 -11.93 -1.90 -2.54
C PHE A 14 -12.27 -0.55 -3.15
N ILE A 15 -11.29 0.36 -3.20
CA ILE A 15 -11.38 1.64 -3.90
C ILE A 15 -10.78 1.45 -5.29
N PRO A 16 -11.59 1.47 -6.39
CA PRO A 16 -11.05 1.42 -7.75
C PRO A 16 -10.05 2.56 -8.00
N ALA A 17 -8.90 2.23 -8.57
CA ALA A 17 -7.86 3.22 -8.89
C ALA A 17 -7.23 2.90 -10.25
N VAL A 18 -5.99 2.42 -10.25
CA VAL A 18 -5.22 2.16 -11.48
C VAL A 18 -5.10 0.65 -11.74
N PHE A 19 -4.66 0.24 -12.94
CA PHE A 19 -4.57 -1.18 -13.27
C PHE A 19 -3.61 -1.97 -12.38
N GLN A 20 -2.61 -1.34 -11.80
CA GLN A 20 -1.59 -2.01 -11.02
C GLN A 20 -1.98 -2.26 -9.56
N TYR A 21 -2.93 -1.51 -8.98
CA TYR A 21 -3.43 -1.68 -7.60
C TYR A 21 -4.70 -0.85 -7.35
N SER A 22 -5.43 -1.17 -6.29
CA SER A 22 -6.56 -0.37 -5.79
C SER A 22 -6.07 0.74 -4.84
N GLY A 23 -6.92 1.71 -4.56
CA GLY A 23 -6.63 2.76 -3.57
C GLY A 23 -6.58 2.26 -2.12
N GLY A 24 -7.16 1.10 -1.87
CA GLY A 24 -7.23 0.45 -0.58
C GLY A 24 -8.29 -0.63 -0.56
N VAL A 25 -8.29 -1.45 0.47
CA VAL A 25 -9.24 -2.55 0.71
C VAL A 25 -9.77 -2.52 2.13
N ALA A 26 -11.02 -2.96 2.32
CA ALA A 26 -11.60 -3.20 3.63
C ALA A 26 -12.32 -4.54 3.63
N ALA A 27 -12.22 -5.31 4.73
CA ALA A 27 -12.89 -6.59 4.86
C ALA A 27 -14.42 -6.41 4.73
N ALA A 28 -15.06 -7.34 4.04
CA ALA A 28 -16.52 -7.44 4.00
C ALA A 28 -17.05 -8.02 5.32
N PRO A 29 -18.35 -7.83 5.66
CA PRO A 29 -18.97 -8.48 6.81
C PRO A 29 -18.70 -9.99 6.84
N GLY A 30 -18.35 -10.54 8.00
CA GLY A 30 -17.99 -11.95 8.17
C GLY A 30 -16.50 -12.27 7.87
N TYR A 31 -15.70 -11.26 7.56
CA TYR A 31 -14.27 -11.39 7.32
C TYR A 31 -13.45 -10.40 8.13
N ALA A 32 -12.17 -10.73 8.30
CA ALA A 32 -11.13 -9.86 8.79
C ALA A 32 -9.91 -9.93 7.87
N ILE A 33 -9.01 -8.95 7.94
CA ILE A 33 -7.74 -8.97 7.22
C ILE A 33 -6.63 -9.40 8.18
N ALA A 34 -5.91 -10.45 7.80
CA ALA A 34 -4.67 -10.87 8.44
C ALA A 34 -3.47 -10.43 7.58
N ARG A 35 -2.41 -9.95 8.23
CA ARG A 35 -1.15 -9.56 7.59
C ARG A 35 -0.04 -10.55 7.91
N VAL A 36 0.73 -10.92 6.91
CA VAL A 36 1.90 -11.80 7.05
C VAL A 36 3.13 -11.09 6.50
N ARG A 37 4.16 -10.92 7.32
CA ARG A 37 5.44 -10.33 6.94
C ARG A 37 6.50 -11.42 6.83
N PHE A 38 7.25 -11.41 5.76
CA PHE A 38 8.43 -12.27 5.63
C PHE A 38 9.59 -11.72 6.46
N ARG A 39 10.41 -12.60 7.05
CA ARG A 39 11.64 -12.16 7.77
C ARG A 39 12.58 -11.45 6.82
N GLU A 40 12.77 -12.06 5.64
CA GLU A 40 13.58 -11.51 4.57
C GLU A 40 12.69 -11.27 3.34
N PRO A 41 12.92 -10.20 2.56
CA PRO A 41 12.20 -9.99 1.32
C PRO A 41 12.39 -11.16 0.35
N LEU A 42 11.32 -11.65 -0.25
CA LEU A 42 11.34 -12.75 -1.21
C LEU A 42 11.18 -12.24 -2.64
N PRO A 43 12.05 -12.62 -3.58
CA PRO A 43 11.90 -12.30 -5.00
C PRO A 43 10.46 -12.54 -5.47
N LEU A 44 9.96 -11.69 -6.38
CA LEU A 44 8.54 -11.64 -6.72
C LEU A 44 7.94 -13.02 -7.03
N ARG A 45 8.64 -13.84 -7.82
CA ARG A 45 8.18 -15.18 -8.19
C ARG A 45 8.11 -16.13 -6.98
N GLU A 46 9.14 -16.12 -6.15
CA GLU A 46 9.18 -16.94 -4.93
C GLU A 46 8.14 -16.47 -3.93
N GLY A 47 8.02 -15.15 -3.74
CA GLY A 47 7.03 -14.54 -2.87
C GLY A 47 5.61 -14.94 -3.24
N PHE A 48 5.22 -14.87 -4.51
CA PHE A 48 3.92 -15.37 -4.95
C PHE A 48 3.70 -16.85 -4.62
N GLY A 49 4.72 -17.70 -4.80
CA GLY A 49 4.62 -19.11 -4.44
C GLY A 49 4.44 -19.35 -2.92
N ARG A 50 5.09 -18.53 -2.08
CA ARG A 50 4.92 -18.58 -0.62
C ARG A 50 3.56 -18.05 -0.19
N VAL A 51 3.08 -16.96 -0.78
CA VAL A 51 1.73 -16.41 -0.58
C VAL A 51 0.67 -17.44 -0.92
N GLU A 52 0.76 -18.06 -2.11
CA GLU A 52 -0.18 -19.09 -2.56
C GLU A 52 -0.26 -20.27 -1.57
N ARG A 53 0.89 -20.76 -1.12
CA ARG A 53 0.96 -21.84 -0.14
C ARG A 53 0.30 -21.46 1.16
N HIS A 54 0.66 -20.29 1.71
CA HIS A 54 0.12 -19.81 2.98
C HIS A 54 -1.41 -19.62 2.95
N ILE A 55 -1.95 -19.05 1.88
CA ILE A 55 -3.39 -18.84 1.71
C ILE A 55 -4.11 -20.20 1.61
N LYS A 56 -3.55 -21.17 0.88
CA LYS A 56 -4.10 -22.53 0.78
C LYS A 56 -4.06 -23.28 2.12
N GLU A 57 -2.96 -23.18 2.87
CA GLU A 57 -2.83 -23.75 4.22
C GLU A 57 -3.84 -23.15 5.20
N ALA A 58 -4.16 -21.87 5.03
CA ALA A 58 -5.22 -21.20 5.78
C ALA A 58 -6.65 -21.58 5.32
N GLY A 59 -6.80 -22.49 4.35
CA GLY A 59 -8.10 -22.93 3.83
C GLY A 59 -8.84 -21.85 3.04
N ARG A 60 -8.12 -20.84 2.52
CA ARG A 60 -8.72 -19.74 1.78
C ARG A 60 -8.48 -19.85 0.26
N PRO A 61 -9.41 -19.34 -0.57
CA PRO A 61 -9.18 -19.21 -2.01
C PRO A 61 -8.12 -18.13 -2.30
N LEU A 62 -7.41 -18.23 -3.42
CA LEU A 62 -6.40 -17.24 -3.81
C LEU A 62 -7.00 -15.84 -4.05
N THR A 63 -8.28 -15.75 -4.34
CA THR A 63 -9.03 -14.50 -4.42
C THR A 63 -9.10 -13.75 -3.08
N SER A 64 -8.78 -14.39 -1.95
CA SER A 64 -8.69 -13.73 -0.64
C SER A 64 -7.45 -12.85 -0.47
N PHE A 65 -6.44 -12.97 -1.34
CA PHE A 65 -5.28 -12.07 -1.37
C PHE A 65 -5.74 -10.65 -1.66
N CYS A 66 -5.63 -9.75 -0.68
CA CYS A 66 -6.22 -8.42 -0.77
C CYS A 66 -5.21 -7.27 -0.75
N ALA A 67 -4.00 -7.50 -0.23
CA ALA A 67 -2.96 -6.48 -0.24
C ALA A 67 -1.55 -7.06 -0.23
N CYS A 68 -0.56 -6.26 -0.66
CA CYS A 68 0.84 -6.59 -0.47
C CYS A 68 1.73 -5.35 -0.30
N GLU A 69 2.88 -5.59 0.31
CA GLU A 69 3.96 -4.62 0.45
C GLU A 69 5.18 -5.16 -0.29
N LEU A 70 5.64 -4.41 -1.27
CA LEU A 70 6.82 -4.77 -2.05
C LEU A 70 8.01 -3.89 -1.67
N ARG A 71 9.19 -4.41 -1.96
CA ARG A 71 10.46 -3.67 -1.89
C ARG A 71 11.17 -3.83 -3.22
N SER A 72 11.68 -2.73 -3.77
CA SER A 72 12.40 -2.70 -5.04
C SER A 72 13.85 -2.22 -4.86
N PRO A 73 14.78 -2.63 -5.73
CA PRO A 73 16.20 -2.29 -5.59
C PRO A 73 16.47 -0.78 -5.63
N ALA A 74 15.75 -0.07 -6.49
CA ALA A 74 15.89 1.37 -6.71
C ALA A 74 14.63 1.92 -7.38
N PRO A 75 14.39 3.25 -7.32
CA PRO A 75 13.27 3.89 -8.01
C PRO A 75 13.33 3.69 -9.53
N PHE A 76 12.20 3.29 -10.09
CA PHE A 76 12.01 3.08 -11.51
C PHE A 76 11.89 4.40 -12.29
N THR A 77 12.17 4.37 -13.59
CA THR A 77 11.57 5.33 -14.51
C THR A 77 10.06 5.07 -14.63
N GLU A 78 9.27 6.02 -15.13
CA GLU A 78 7.83 5.81 -15.38
C GLU A 78 7.57 4.58 -16.28
N GLN A 79 8.34 4.44 -17.35
CA GLN A 79 8.25 3.29 -18.24
C GLN A 79 8.65 1.98 -17.56
N GLY A 80 9.73 2.00 -16.75
CA GLY A 80 10.19 0.83 -16.01
C GLY A 80 9.16 0.40 -14.94
N PHE A 81 8.51 1.37 -14.27
CA PHE A 81 7.45 1.08 -13.32
C PHE A 81 6.23 0.45 -13.98
N ARG A 82 5.85 0.95 -15.16
CA ARG A 82 4.78 0.36 -15.96
C ARG A 82 5.10 -1.08 -16.35
N ALA A 83 6.29 -1.33 -16.93
CA ALA A 83 6.73 -2.66 -17.33
C ALA A 83 6.76 -3.65 -16.14
N PHE A 84 7.27 -3.21 -14.99
CA PHE A 84 7.20 -3.99 -13.75
C PHE A 84 5.75 -4.36 -13.38
N ASN A 85 4.85 -3.40 -13.45
CA ASN A 85 3.44 -3.61 -13.11
C ASN A 85 2.74 -4.58 -14.08
N GLU A 86 3.07 -4.54 -15.36
CA GLU A 86 2.54 -5.50 -16.35
C GLU A 86 2.95 -6.94 -16.02
N VAL A 87 4.17 -7.15 -15.52
CA VAL A 87 4.62 -8.48 -15.03
C VAL A 87 3.90 -8.87 -13.74
N TYR A 88 3.78 -7.94 -12.79
CA TYR A 88 3.14 -8.17 -11.49
C TYR A 88 1.68 -8.65 -11.63
N VAL A 89 0.89 -7.99 -12.47
CA VAL A 89 -0.55 -8.31 -12.59
C VAL A 89 -0.84 -9.66 -13.27
N VAL A 90 0.13 -10.27 -13.96
CA VAL A 90 -0.03 -11.59 -14.59
C VAL A 90 -0.43 -12.67 -13.58
N THR A 91 0.19 -12.66 -12.39
CA THR A 91 -0.16 -13.61 -11.33
C THR A 91 -1.53 -13.30 -10.73
N LEU A 92 -1.88 -12.03 -10.55
CA LEU A 92 -3.20 -11.65 -10.08
C LEU A 92 -4.30 -12.07 -11.05
N GLN A 93 -4.06 -12.00 -12.35
CA GLN A 93 -4.98 -12.48 -13.37
C GLN A 93 -5.17 -14.01 -13.29
N LYS A 94 -4.09 -14.76 -13.11
CA LYS A 94 -4.16 -16.23 -12.91
C LYS A 94 -4.93 -16.61 -11.64
N TRP A 95 -4.90 -15.79 -10.61
CA TRP A 95 -5.62 -16.01 -9.35
C TRP A 95 -7.08 -15.53 -9.39
N GLY A 96 -7.54 -14.94 -10.51
CA GLY A 96 -8.90 -14.43 -10.66
C GLY A 96 -9.15 -13.10 -9.94
N LEU A 97 -8.08 -12.35 -9.62
CA LEU A 97 -8.13 -11.04 -8.98
C LEU A 97 -8.20 -9.90 -10.00
N PHE A 98 -7.44 -9.99 -11.08
CA PHE A 98 -7.34 -8.94 -12.10
C PHE A 98 -8.03 -9.39 -13.39
N ASP A 99 -8.96 -8.60 -13.91
CA ASP A 99 -9.74 -8.88 -15.11
C ASP A 99 -9.18 -8.23 -16.39
N GLY A 100 -8.01 -7.61 -16.30
CA GLY A 100 -7.39 -6.82 -17.38
C GLY A 100 -7.70 -5.32 -17.31
N LYS A 101 -8.63 -4.90 -16.44
CA LYS A 101 -9.04 -3.49 -16.29
C LYS A 101 -9.00 -3.03 -14.84
N VAL A 102 -9.61 -3.80 -13.95
CA VAL A 102 -9.77 -3.44 -12.53
C VAL A 102 -8.94 -4.38 -11.67
N ASN A 103 -8.12 -3.79 -10.82
CA ASN A 103 -7.31 -4.52 -9.84
C ASN A 103 -7.83 -4.21 -8.43
N PRO A 104 -8.40 -5.19 -7.71
CA PRO A 104 -8.94 -4.98 -6.38
C PRO A 104 -7.88 -4.98 -5.27
N VAL A 105 -6.63 -5.37 -5.57
CA VAL A 105 -5.57 -5.58 -4.58
C VAL A 105 -4.90 -4.26 -4.19
N ALA A 106 -4.81 -3.96 -2.90
CA ALA A 106 -4.03 -2.85 -2.38
C ALA A 106 -2.53 -3.13 -2.43
N ARG A 107 -1.70 -2.10 -2.62
CA ARG A 107 -0.25 -2.29 -2.67
C ARG A 107 0.52 -1.06 -2.25
N SER A 108 1.63 -1.29 -1.52
CA SER A 108 2.76 -0.36 -1.39
C SER A 108 3.98 -0.96 -2.07
N ASN A 109 4.83 -0.14 -2.66
CA ASN A 109 6.11 -0.55 -3.20
C ASN A 109 7.12 0.57 -2.98
N VAL A 110 8.21 0.29 -2.29
CA VAL A 110 9.22 1.30 -1.95
C VAL A 110 10.62 0.75 -2.11
N CYS A 111 11.60 1.63 -2.14
CA CYS A 111 13.00 1.31 -2.37
C CYS A 111 13.84 1.64 -1.13
N PRO A 112 14.19 0.65 -0.28
CA PRO A 112 15.07 0.87 0.86
C PRO A 112 16.42 1.42 0.43
N GLU A 113 16.94 2.43 1.14
CA GLU A 113 18.28 2.99 0.87
C GLU A 113 19.38 2.15 1.51
N GLY A 114 19.12 1.57 2.69
CA GLY A 114 20.01 0.61 3.31
C GLY A 114 19.52 -0.80 3.06
N ASP A 115 20.36 -1.67 2.54
CA ASP A 115 20.07 -3.07 2.27
C ASP A 115 18.86 -3.30 1.33
N PRO A 116 18.85 -2.74 0.10
CA PRO A 116 17.81 -2.98 -0.87
C PRO A 116 17.86 -4.43 -1.38
N PRO A 117 16.72 -5.05 -1.72
CA PRO A 117 16.73 -6.38 -2.34
C PRO A 117 17.38 -6.33 -3.73
N ALA A 118 17.94 -7.45 -4.21
CA ALA A 118 18.58 -7.53 -5.53
C ALA A 118 17.58 -7.35 -6.69
N GLU A 119 16.31 -7.67 -6.47
CA GLU A 119 15.20 -7.54 -7.43
C GLU A 119 13.90 -7.21 -6.69
N PRO A 120 12.84 -6.75 -7.38
CA PRO A 120 11.55 -6.50 -6.73
C PRO A 120 11.05 -7.71 -5.96
N SER A 121 10.75 -7.51 -4.68
CA SER A 121 10.53 -8.59 -3.71
C SER A 121 9.31 -8.31 -2.82
N PHE A 122 8.64 -9.37 -2.37
CA PHE A 122 7.63 -9.29 -1.33
C PHE A 122 8.26 -9.04 0.04
N HIS A 123 7.77 -8.03 0.75
CA HIS A 123 8.04 -7.79 2.16
C HIS A 123 6.93 -8.36 3.04
N ALA A 124 5.68 -8.11 2.64
CA ALA A 124 4.50 -8.58 3.35
C ALA A 124 3.32 -8.75 2.39
N PHE A 125 2.31 -9.48 2.84
CA PHE A 125 1.02 -9.58 2.17
C PHE A 125 -0.11 -9.63 3.19
N SER A 126 -1.33 -9.36 2.70
CA SER A 126 -2.53 -9.49 3.50
C SER A 126 -3.61 -10.25 2.75
N PHE A 127 -4.42 -10.99 3.48
CA PHE A 127 -5.52 -11.76 2.93
C PHE A 127 -6.70 -11.79 3.91
N THR A 128 -7.89 -12.05 3.38
CA THR A 128 -9.08 -12.15 4.22
C THR A 128 -9.19 -13.52 4.87
N VAL A 129 -9.57 -13.54 6.14
CA VAL A 129 -9.91 -14.73 6.92
C VAL A 129 -11.36 -14.62 7.40
N ALA A 130 -12.06 -15.74 7.58
CA ALA A 130 -13.40 -15.72 8.13
C ALA A 130 -13.35 -15.24 9.60
N SER A 131 -14.24 -14.33 9.97
CA SER A 131 -14.35 -13.79 11.33
C SER A 131 -15.74 -13.23 11.57
N ALA A 132 -16.50 -13.82 12.49
CA ALA A 132 -17.88 -13.41 12.76
C ALA A 132 -17.98 -12.05 13.46
N ASP A 133 -17.02 -11.74 14.34
CA ASP A 133 -17.05 -10.58 15.26
C ASP A 133 -15.82 -9.66 15.10
N ALA A 134 -15.24 -9.60 13.91
CA ALA A 134 -14.07 -8.77 13.68
C ALA A 134 -14.41 -7.29 13.73
N ALA A 135 -13.57 -6.52 14.42
CA ALA A 135 -13.51 -5.07 14.21
C ALA A 135 -13.21 -4.77 12.73
N PRO A 136 -13.61 -3.60 12.20
CA PRO A 136 -13.28 -3.19 10.85
C PRO A 136 -11.78 -3.35 10.58
N SER A 137 -11.44 -4.03 9.49
CA SER A 137 -10.05 -4.22 9.10
C SER A 137 -9.84 -3.82 7.65
N PHE A 138 -8.70 -3.17 7.38
CA PHE A 138 -8.42 -2.53 6.11
C PHE A 138 -6.92 -2.38 5.85
N VAL A 139 -6.57 -2.14 4.58
CA VAL A 139 -5.25 -1.69 4.15
C VAL A 139 -5.44 -0.56 3.13
N ILE A 140 -4.85 0.59 3.39
CA ILE A 140 -4.77 1.70 2.44
C ILE A 140 -3.46 1.59 1.68
N SER A 141 -3.53 1.59 0.36
CA SER A 141 -2.37 1.49 -0.53
C SER A 141 -1.42 2.66 -0.36
N GLY A 142 -0.15 2.42 -0.64
CA GLY A 142 0.85 3.46 -0.74
C GLY A 142 0.40 4.60 -1.66
N SER A 143 0.62 5.81 -1.21
CA SER A 143 0.44 7.02 -1.99
C SER A 143 1.65 7.90 -1.83
N ALA A 144 2.24 8.28 -2.96
CA ALA A 144 3.26 9.31 -2.99
C ALA A 144 2.65 10.68 -3.34
N GLU A 145 3.48 11.71 -3.33
CA GLU A 145 3.09 13.09 -3.54
C GLU A 145 2.79 13.46 -5.00
N ALA A 146 2.18 12.55 -5.76
CA ALA A 146 1.76 12.78 -7.15
C ALA A 146 0.24 12.68 -7.29
N ARG A 147 -0.39 13.71 -7.85
CA ARG A 147 -1.84 13.70 -8.11
C ARG A 147 -2.23 12.58 -9.06
N GLU A 148 -3.40 12.02 -8.90
CA GLU A 148 -3.97 11.08 -9.86
C GLU A 148 -4.22 11.78 -11.22
N GLY A 149 -4.00 11.08 -12.33
CA GLY A 149 -4.24 11.63 -13.68
C GLY A 149 -3.37 11.07 -14.78
N GLY A 150 -3.61 11.50 -16.02
CA GLY A 150 -2.92 11.04 -17.23
C GLY A 150 -1.64 11.77 -17.60
N ALA A 151 -1.26 12.85 -16.89
CA ALA A 151 -0.02 13.59 -17.13
C ALA A 151 1.21 12.83 -16.61
N SER A 152 2.41 13.26 -17.01
CA SER A 152 3.67 12.70 -16.49
C SER A 152 3.79 12.89 -14.97
N TYR A 153 4.59 12.06 -14.30
CA TYR A 153 4.86 12.26 -12.87
C TYR A 153 5.40 13.66 -12.59
N ARG A 154 6.26 14.18 -13.46
CA ARG A 154 6.81 15.54 -13.35
C ARG A 154 5.73 16.61 -13.21
N GLU A 155 4.66 16.52 -14.02
CA GLU A 155 3.58 17.52 -14.02
C GLU A 155 2.60 17.33 -12.84
N ARG A 156 2.50 16.12 -12.30
CA ARG A 156 1.57 15.78 -11.22
C ARG A 156 2.16 15.89 -9.82
N THR A 157 3.50 15.84 -9.71
CA THR A 157 4.19 15.81 -8.41
C THR A 157 4.12 17.16 -7.73
N ILE A 158 3.69 17.17 -6.48
CA ILE A 158 3.68 18.35 -5.61
C ILE A 158 5.12 18.84 -5.46
N ARG A 159 5.35 20.13 -5.75
CA ARG A 159 6.68 20.76 -5.59
C ARG A 159 7.79 19.89 -6.20
N HIS A 160 7.58 19.46 -7.46
CA HIS A 160 8.52 18.58 -8.17
C HIS A 160 9.95 19.13 -8.15
N GLY A 161 10.91 18.25 -7.80
CA GLY A 161 12.34 18.60 -7.70
C GLY A 161 12.75 19.39 -6.47
N GLU A 162 11.80 19.75 -5.59
CA GLU A 162 12.09 20.48 -4.36
C GLU A 162 12.08 19.55 -3.14
N THR A 163 13.10 19.73 -2.28
CA THR A 163 13.29 18.92 -1.04
C THR A 163 13.53 19.80 0.20
N SER A 164 13.23 21.11 0.11
CA SER A 164 13.27 21.97 1.28
C SER A 164 12.24 21.52 2.35
N PRO A 165 12.43 21.86 3.63
CA PRO A 165 11.47 21.52 4.68
C PRO A 165 10.03 21.94 4.35
N ASP A 166 9.82 23.11 3.75
CA ASP A 166 8.50 23.57 3.32
C ASP A 166 7.94 22.73 2.17
N ALA A 167 8.77 22.37 1.20
CA ALA A 167 8.34 21.51 0.09
C ALA A 167 7.97 20.11 0.60
N LEU A 168 8.75 19.54 1.52
CA LEU A 168 8.46 18.24 2.13
C LEU A 168 7.20 18.28 2.99
N ARG A 169 6.93 19.38 3.70
CA ARG A 169 5.67 19.61 4.41
C ARG A 169 4.48 19.59 3.46
N GLU A 170 4.54 20.29 2.33
CA GLU A 170 3.46 20.30 1.34
C GLU A 170 3.24 18.91 0.72
N LYS A 171 4.32 18.18 0.38
CA LYS A 171 4.27 16.80 -0.11
C LYS A 171 3.60 15.90 0.92
N GLY A 172 4.06 15.91 2.17
CA GLY A 172 3.48 15.14 3.27
C GLY A 172 2.02 15.48 3.55
N SER A 173 1.66 16.77 3.56
CA SER A 173 0.29 17.21 3.77
C SER A 173 -0.65 16.73 2.67
N TYR A 174 -0.20 16.74 1.40
CA TYR A 174 -0.96 16.15 0.29
C TYR A 174 -1.18 14.65 0.48
N VAL A 175 -0.13 13.90 0.80
CA VAL A 175 -0.22 12.44 1.00
C VAL A 175 -1.12 12.08 2.18
N LEU A 176 -1.02 12.81 3.29
CA LEU A 176 -1.92 12.64 4.44
C LEU A 176 -3.39 12.88 4.05
N GLY A 177 -3.66 13.91 3.24
CA GLY A 177 -5.00 14.17 2.70
C GLY A 177 -5.52 13.02 1.83
N GLU A 178 -4.64 12.37 1.03
CA GLU A 178 -5.01 11.18 0.25
C GLU A 178 -5.30 9.97 1.14
N MET A 179 -4.53 9.75 2.22
CA MET A 179 -4.83 8.71 3.20
C MET A 179 -6.21 8.95 3.85
N GLU A 180 -6.46 10.18 4.31
CA GLU A 180 -7.75 10.57 4.92
C GLU A 180 -8.92 10.40 3.95
N ARG A 181 -8.76 10.78 2.68
CA ARG A 181 -9.77 10.59 1.64
C ARG A 181 -10.09 9.11 1.42
N ARG A 182 -9.06 8.25 1.39
CA ARG A 182 -9.22 6.80 1.20
C ARG A 182 -9.80 6.12 2.43
N LEU A 183 -9.39 6.49 3.64
CA LEU A 183 -10.01 6.04 4.89
C LEU A 183 -11.49 6.42 4.91
N GLY A 184 -11.83 7.68 4.61
CA GLY A 184 -13.21 8.17 4.56
C GLY A 184 -14.09 7.44 3.52
N ALA A 185 -13.53 6.91 2.43
CA ALA A 185 -14.27 6.09 1.47
C ALA A 185 -14.78 4.76 2.05
N PHE A 186 -14.19 4.31 3.15
CA PHE A 186 -14.62 3.14 3.92
C PHE A 186 -15.36 3.50 5.22
N ASP A 187 -15.68 4.78 5.44
CA ASP A 187 -16.22 5.29 6.71
C ASP A 187 -15.26 5.12 7.90
N LEU A 188 -13.96 5.16 7.63
CA LEU A 188 -12.86 5.00 8.58
C LEU A 188 -12.06 6.29 8.76
N SER A 189 -11.22 6.31 9.79
CA SER A 189 -10.36 7.44 10.15
C SER A 189 -9.02 6.94 10.71
N TRP A 190 -8.14 7.87 11.07
CA TRP A 190 -6.90 7.55 11.79
C TRP A 190 -7.13 6.81 13.12
N ALA A 191 -8.33 6.96 13.72
CA ALA A 191 -8.68 6.27 14.96
C ALA A 191 -8.77 4.75 14.81
N ASP A 192 -8.99 4.27 13.59
CA ASP A 192 -9.17 2.85 13.26
C ASP A 192 -7.87 2.17 12.85
N THR A 193 -6.75 2.92 12.74
CA THR A 193 -5.46 2.38 12.33
C THR A 193 -4.79 1.58 13.44
N THR A 194 -4.14 0.49 13.07
CA THR A 194 -3.20 -0.27 13.91
C THR A 194 -1.75 -0.01 13.54
N ALA A 195 -1.48 0.53 12.35
CA ALA A 195 -0.15 0.94 11.92
C ALA A 195 -0.21 2.03 10.85
N THR A 196 0.74 2.96 10.92
CA THR A 196 1.01 3.98 9.91
C THR A 196 2.47 3.92 9.54
N GLN A 197 2.77 3.93 8.24
CA GLN A 197 4.12 3.85 7.69
C GLN A 197 4.42 5.06 6.82
N VAL A 198 5.60 5.64 7.01
CA VAL A 198 6.15 6.72 6.19
C VAL A 198 7.42 6.23 5.52
N TYR A 199 7.59 6.56 4.27
CA TYR A 199 8.72 6.21 3.44
C TYR A 199 9.33 7.48 2.86
N THR A 200 10.47 7.86 3.36
CA THR A 200 11.25 8.99 2.88
C THR A 200 12.68 8.91 3.40
N VAL A 201 13.61 9.51 2.67
CA VAL A 201 15.00 9.68 3.10
C VAL A 201 15.23 11.08 3.67
N HIS A 202 14.21 11.91 3.72
CA HIS A 202 14.27 13.28 4.20
C HIS A 202 13.82 13.39 5.65
N ASP A 203 14.25 14.44 6.31
CA ASP A 203 13.92 14.72 7.70
C ASP A 203 12.42 15.05 7.87
N LEU A 204 11.74 14.30 8.73
CA LEU A 204 10.33 14.49 9.06
C LEU A 204 10.11 15.48 10.20
N HIS A 205 11.11 15.74 11.05
CA HIS A 205 10.93 16.51 12.29
C HIS A 205 10.34 17.91 12.06
N PRO A 206 10.65 18.64 10.96
CA PRO A 206 10.09 19.98 10.74
C PRO A 206 8.56 20.03 10.64
N PHE A 207 7.91 18.90 10.31
CA PHE A 207 6.45 18.86 10.14
C PHE A 207 5.76 17.67 10.84
N LEU A 208 6.53 16.84 11.53
CA LEU A 208 6.03 15.64 12.22
C LEU A 208 4.88 15.99 13.19
N ALA A 209 5.07 16.98 14.06
CA ALA A 209 4.08 17.35 15.06
C ALA A 209 2.81 17.93 14.43
N ASP A 210 2.98 18.85 13.48
CA ASP A 210 1.89 19.63 12.94
C ASP A 210 1.05 18.87 11.90
N GLU A 211 1.71 18.11 11.00
CA GLU A 211 1.03 17.42 9.93
C GLU A 211 0.66 15.97 10.33
N ILE A 212 1.57 15.21 10.95
CA ILE A 212 1.33 13.80 11.20
C ILE A 212 0.62 13.58 12.54
N VAL A 213 1.20 14.11 13.63
CA VAL A 213 0.68 13.85 14.99
C VAL A 213 -0.68 14.52 15.23
N ARG A 214 -0.82 15.81 14.90
CA ARG A 214 -2.08 16.54 15.13
C ARG A 214 -3.25 16.03 14.31
N ARG A 215 -3.02 15.46 13.14
CA ARG A 215 -4.07 14.80 12.34
C ARG A 215 -4.50 13.46 12.93
N GLY A 216 -3.72 12.89 13.85
CA GLY A 216 -3.98 11.59 14.47
C GLY A 216 -3.29 10.42 13.78
N ALA A 217 -2.52 10.65 12.71
CA ALA A 217 -1.87 9.60 11.94
C ALA A 217 -0.81 8.81 12.72
N ALA A 218 -0.31 9.34 13.83
CA ALA A 218 0.65 8.66 14.71
C ALA A 218 0.01 8.03 15.95
N ARG A 219 -1.31 7.92 16.02
CA ARG A 219 -2.03 7.41 17.21
C ARG A 219 -1.57 6.01 17.63
N SER A 220 -1.39 5.11 16.67
CA SER A 220 -0.93 3.73 16.90
C SER A 220 0.58 3.55 16.77
N GLY A 221 1.32 4.65 16.80
CA GLY A 221 2.74 4.70 16.46
C GLY A 221 2.97 5.05 14.99
N LEU A 222 4.21 5.41 14.68
CA LEU A 222 4.65 5.73 13.34
C LEU A 222 5.91 4.92 13.02
N THR A 223 5.89 4.16 11.96
CA THR A 223 7.09 3.51 11.45
C THR A 223 7.66 4.35 10.31
N TRP A 224 8.84 4.91 10.51
CA TRP A 224 9.57 5.60 9.47
C TRP A 224 10.59 4.65 8.83
N HIS A 225 10.37 4.35 7.57
CA HIS A 225 11.30 3.59 6.75
C HIS A 225 12.19 4.56 5.96
N TYR A 226 13.50 4.42 6.11
CA TYR A 226 14.47 5.17 5.30
C TYR A 226 14.53 4.57 3.90
N ALA A 227 13.55 4.94 3.09
CA ALA A 227 13.28 4.38 1.78
C ALA A 227 12.72 5.45 0.84
N ARG A 228 12.90 5.27 -0.46
CA ARG A 228 12.32 6.14 -1.49
C ARG A 228 11.04 5.55 -2.03
N PRO A 229 10.08 6.39 -2.49
CA PRO A 229 8.98 5.93 -3.32
C PRO A 229 9.48 5.19 -4.58
N PRO A 230 8.61 4.39 -5.25
CA PRO A 230 9.04 3.48 -6.29
C PRO A 230 9.36 4.15 -7.64
N VAL A 231 9.00 5.42 -7.82
CA VAL A 231 9.24 6.16 -9.06
C VAL A 231 10.23 7.29 -8.78
N ARG A 232 11.16 7.49 -9.70
CA ARG A 232 12.18 8.54 -9.61
C ARG A 232 11.54 9.91 -9.41
N GLU A 233 12.21 10.78 -8.65
CA GLU A 233 11.79 12.16 -8.37
C GLU A 233 10.56 12.29 -7.47
N LEU A 234 10.05 11.17 -6.91
CA LEU A 234 9.16 11.16 -5.78
C LEU A 234 9.97 11.04 -4.49
N GLU A 235 9.58 11.78 -3.45
CA GLU A 235 10.39 11.98 -2.24
C GLU A 235 9.69 11.52 -0.96
N TYR A 236 8.37 11.30 -1.00
CA TYR A 236 7.56 11.00 0.16
C TYR A 236 6.41 10.05 -0.19
N GLU A 237 6.24 9.00 0.59
CA GLU A 237 5.12 8.06 0.47
C GLU A 237 4.60 7.66 1.85
N MET A 238 3.33 7.35 1.95
CA MET A 238 2.72 6.74 3.15
C MET A 238 1.78 5.62 2.76
N ASP A 239 1.62 4.67 3.67
CA ASP A 239 0.48 3.76 3.74
C ASP A 239 -0.01 3.63 5.19
N CYS A 240 -1.19 3.06 5.37
CA CYS A 240 -1.70 2.73 6.69
C CYS A 240 -2.61 1.50 6.65
N ARG A 241 -2.82 0.89 7.80
CA ARG A 241 -3.69 -0.27 7.93
C ARG A 241 -4.35 -0.34 9.30
N GLY A 242 -5.49 -1.01 9.36
CA GLY A 242 -6.09 -1.54 10.58
C GLY A 242 -6.32 -3.03 10.36
N VAL A 243 -5.51 -3.90 10.96
CA VAL A 243 -5.60 -5.37 10.77
C VAL A 243 -5.78 -6.07 12.11
N THR A 244 -6.44 -7.23 12.08
CA THR A 244 -6.77 -7.97 13.30
C THR A 244 -5.62 -8.85 13.79
N SER A 245 -4.73 -9.25 12.89
CA SER A 245 -3.55 -10.03 13.23
C SER A 245 -2.38 -9.74 12.30
N GLU A 246 -1.18 -9.79 12.85
CA GLU A 246 0.07 -9.71 12.11
C GLU A 246 1.00 -10.86 12.53
N HIS A 247 1.56 -11.56 11.54
CA HIS A 247 2.49 -12.66 11.76
C HIS A 247 3.79 -12.43 11.01
N VAL A 248 4.90 -12.88 11.59
CA VAL A 248 6.22 -12.90 10.95
C VAL A 248 6.60 -14.34 10.67
N VAL A 249 6.89 -14.64 9.42
CA VAL A 249 7.22 -16.00 8.94
C VAL A 249 8.58 -16.07 8.25
#